data_5692fc6c6c99b1f4e122e0c4f5c77d10
#
_entry.id   5692fc6c6c99b1f4e122e0c4f5c77d10
#
_cell.length_a   1.000
_cell.length_b   1.000
_cell.length_c   1.000
_cell.angle_alpha   90.00
_cell.angle_beta   90.00
_cell.angle_gamma   90.00
#
_symmetry.space_group_name_H-M   'P 1'
#
loop_
_entity.id
_entity.type
_entity.pdbx_description
1 polymer ?
#
loop_
_entity_poly.entity_id
_entity_poly.type
_entity_poly.pdbx_seq_one_letter_code
_entity_poly.pdbx_strand_id
1 'polypeptide(L)'
;MGMALCYIFMFIVFGALLSFPASDSIADKIQYIAEQQLLISLAYLVGYLVFGGLLLISVQALHNKMQLANSGLLNTASLFGIVWVVLMMASGMIALVAMNTMVSLFKKSPLQAETLFYTYNTIVNGLGGGIELVGGLWVLLASICGLVHKIMSKGLHMLGVVVGTFGVLTLIPSIPETKELFGLSQIVWFIWLALALRPGR
;
A
#
# COMPACT_ATOMS: atom_id res chain seq x y z
N MET A 1 5.08 -5.65 -12.76
CA MET A 1 5.34 -6.96 -12.11
C MET A 1 5.90 -6.81 -10.69
N GLY A 2 6.96 -6.04 -10.46
CA GLY A 2 7.58 -5.90 -9.13
C GLY A 2 6.61 -5.51 -8.01
N MET A 3 5.68 -4.58 -8.26
CA MET A 3 4.66 -4.19 -7.26
C MET A 3 3.75 -5.35 -6.86
N ALA A 4 3.31 -6.18 -7.82
CA ALA A 4 2.52 -7.38 -7.52
C ALA A 4 3.30 -8.37 -6.66
N LEU A 5 4.61 -8.52 -6.91
CA LEU A 5 5.48 -9.36 -6.08
C LEU A 5 5.64 -8.81 -4.66
N CYS A 6 5.73 -7.47 -4.48
CA CYS A 6 5.74 -6.87 -3.16
C CYS A 6 4.45 -7.17 -2.38
N TYR A 7 3.28 -7.06 -3.01
CA TYR A 7 2.00 -7.42 -2.38
C TYR A 7 1.94 -8.90 -2.00
N ILE A 8 2.30 -9.80 -2.91
CA ILE A 8 2.34 -11.25 -2.65
C ILE A 8 3.28 -11.55 -1.48
N PHE A 9 4.46 -10.92 -1.46
CA PHE A 9 5.40 -11.06 -0.36
C PHE A 9 4.79 -10.61 0.98
N MET A 10 4.10 -9.46 1.00
CA MET A 10 3.42 -8.97 2.20
C MET A 10 2.32 -9.94 2.68
N PHE A 11 1.51 -10.47 1.77
CA PHE A 11 0.49 -11.46 2.12
C PHE A 11 1.10 -12.75 2.67
N ILE A 12 2.22 -13.22 2.12
CA ILE A 12 2.92 -14.40 2.65
C ILE A 12 3.46 -14.11 4.04
N VAL A 13 4.15 -12.98 4.23
CA VAL A 13 4.76 -12.66 5.52
C VAL A 13 3.70 -12.46 6.60
N PHE A 14 2.72 -11.58 6.38
CA PHE A 14 1.73 -11.26 7.40
C PHE A 14 0.59 -12.27 7.51
N GLY A 15 0.29 -13.01 6.45
CA GLY A 15 -0.81 -13.99 6.43
C GLY A 15 -0.38 -15.42 6.72
N ALA A 16 0.89 -15.79 6.50
CA ALA A 16 1.34 -17.17 6.63
C ALA A 16 2.56 -17.36 7.54
N LEU A 17 3.50 -16.42 7.57
CA LEU A 17 4.74 -16.57 8.34
C LEU A 17 4.66 -15.95 9.73
N LEU A 18 3.94 -14.83 9.89
CA LEU A 18 3.77 -14.16 11.16
C LEU A 18 2.44 -14.61 11.81
N SER A 19 2.55 -15.13 13.02
CA SER A 19 1.40 -15.53 13.85
C SER A 19 1.36 -14.64 15.09
N PHE A 20 0.77 -13.45 14.95
CA PHE A 20 0.66 -12.53 16.08
C PHE A 20 -0.13 -13.16 17.22
N PRO A 21 0.32 -12.95 18.49
CA PRO A 21 -0.39 -13.47 19.64
C PRO A 21 -1.86 -13.03 19.65
N ALA A 22 -2.77 -13.98 19.90
CA ALA A 22 -4.20 -13.70 20.10
C ALA A 22 -4.49 -12.97 21.43
N SER A 23 -3.44 -12.70 22.23
CA SER A 23 -3.51 -11.99 23.49
C SER A 23 -3.90 -10.52 23.29
N ASP A 24 -4.72 -9.99 24.19
CA ASP A 24 -5.02 -8.56 24.26
C ASP A 24 -3.87 -7.75 24.86
N SER A 25 -2.87 -8.43 25.44
CA SER A 25 -1.68 -7.80 26.01
C SER A 25 -0.82 -7.16 24.93
N ILE A 26 -0.60 -5.85 25.02
CA ILE A 26 0.32 -5.12 24.16
C ILE A 26 1.76 -5.54 24.42
N ALA A 27 2.09 -5.90 25.65
CA ALA A 27 3.41 -6.40 26.02
C ALA A 27 3.78 -7.66 25.22
N ASP A 28 2.84 -8.62 25.08
CA ASP A 28 3.06 -9.84 24.30
C ASP A 28 3.29 -9.53 22.83
N LYS A 29 2.53 -8.56 22.29
CA LYS A 29 2.69 -8.12 20.89
C LYS A 29 4.05 -7.45 20.66
N ILE A 30 4.51 -6.62 21.60
CA ILE A 30 5.82 -5.96 21.51
C ILE A 30 6.94 -7.00 21.63
N GLN A 31 6.80 -7.97 22.54
CA GLN A 31 7.75 -9.05 22.67
C GLN A 31 7.85 -9.87 21.37
N TYR A 32 6.72 -10.24 20.79
CA TYR A 32 6.67 -10.95 19.51
C TYR A 32 7.31 -10.13 18.37
N ILE A 33 7.06 -8.82 18.33
CA ILE A 33 7.73 -7.93 17.37
C ILE A 33 9.25 -7.94 17.58
N ALA A 34 9.73 -7.96 18.83
CA ALA A 34 11.15 -8.05 19.12
C ALA A 34 11.78 -9.37 18.64
N GLU A 35 11.08 -10.48 18.82
CA GLU A 35 11.51 -11.82 18.37
C GLU A 35 11.50 -11.94 16.85
N GLN A 36 10.55 -11.32 16.15
CA GLN A 36 10.38 -11.36 14.70
C GLN A 36 10.89 -10.09 13.99
N GLN A 37 11.70 -9.28 14.67
CA GLN A 37 12.09 -7.95 14.22
C GLN A 37 12.68 -7.93 12.81
N LEU A 38 13.55 -8.89 12.47
CA LEU A 38 14.17 -8.94 11.14
C LEU A 38 13.13 -9.18 10.04
N LEU A 39 12.24 -10.16 10.24
CA LEU A 39 11.23 -10.52 9.25
C LEU A 39 10.23 -9.37 9.05
N ILE A 40 9.79 -8.75 10.14
CA ILE A 40 8.88 -7.60 10.09
C ILE A 40 9.57 -6.41 9.43
N SER A 41 10.85 -6.13 9.74
CA SER A 41 11.62 -5.06 9.09
C SER A 41 11.76 -5.29 7.58
N LEU A 42 12.04 -6.52 7.15
CA LEU A 42 12.10 -6.88 5.73
C LEU A 42 10.75 -6.69 5.05
N ALA A 43 9.65 -7.03 5.74
CA ALA A 43 8.31 -6.81 5.22
C ALA A 43 8.04 -5.31 4.99
N TYR A 44 8.33 -4.45 5.96
CA TYR A 44 8.18 -3.00 5.79
C TYR A 44 9.12 -2.43 4.71
N LEU A 45 10.37 -2.91 4.64
CA LEU A 45 11.30 -2.51 3.58
C LEU A 45 10.73 -2.82 2.19
N VAL A 46 10.29 -4.06 1.97
CA VAL A 46 9.80 -4.52 0.67
C VAL A 46 8.41 -3.93 0.37
N GLY A 47 7.48 -4.03 1.31
CA GLY A 47 6.08 -3.65 1.10
C GLY A 47 5.84 -2.15 1.05
N TYR A 48 6.75 -1.34 1.58
CA TYR A 48 6.58 0.11 1.63
C TYR A 48 7.68 0.86 0.86
N LEU A 49 8.96 0.58 1.09
CA LEU A 49 10.03 1.36 0.47
C LEU A 49 10.33 0.88 -0.96
N VAL A 50 10.53 -0.42 -1.17
CA VAL A 50 10.74 -0.96 -2.52
C VAL A 50 9.48 -0.77 -3.36
N PHE A 51 8.31 -1.07 -2.79
CA PHE A 51 7.02 -0.83 -3.43
C PHE A 51 6.85 0.65 -3.81
N GLY A 52 7.14 1.58 -2.90
CA GLY A 52 7.04 3.03 -3.14
C GLY A 52 7.91 3.48 -4.33
N GLY A 53 9.16 2.99 -4.42
CA GLY A 53 10.03 3.26 -5.56
C GLY A 53 9.49 2.71 -6.88
N LEU A 54 8.97 1.48 -6.88
CA LEU A 54 8.33 0.86 -8.05
C LEU A 54 7.03 1.57 -8.44
N LEU A 55 6.27 2.03 -7.45
CA LEU A 55 5.03 2.79 -7.65
C LEU A 55 5.32 4.12 -8.34
N LEU A 56 6.36 4.85 -7.92
CA LEU A 56 6.78 6.11 -8.56
C LEU A 56 7.05 5.91 -10.05
N ILE A 57 7.83 4.87 -10.40
CA ILE A 57 8.12 4.52 -11.79
C ILE A 57 6.81 4.18 -12.54
N SER A 58 5.90 3.47 -11.90
CA SER A 58 4.65 3.04 -12.51
C SER A 58 3.66 4.20 -12.73
N VAL A 59 3.60 5.15 -11.79
CA VAL A 59 2.81 6.38 -11.94
C VAL A 59 3.29 7.18 -13.14
N GLN A 60 4.61 7.37 -13.27
CA GLN A 60 5.20 8.09 -14.39
C GLN A 60 5.00 7.35 -15.72
N ALA A 61 5.21 6.03 -15.76
CA ALA A 61 5.03 5.23 -16.96
C ALA A 61 3.58 5.24 -17.47
N LEU A 62 2.61 5.13 -16.53
CA LEU A 62 1.19 5.20 -16.87
C LEU A 62 0.80 6.60 -17.36
N HIS A 63 1.28 7.66 -16.69
CA HIS A 63 1.08 9.03 -17.12
C HIS A 63 1.58 9.24 -18.55
N ASN A 64 2.83 8.86 -18.84
CA ASN A 64 3.45 9.00 -20.15
C ASN A 64 2.71 8.20 -21.25
N LYS A 65 2.23 6.99 -20.92
CA LYS A 65 1.44 6.17 -21.85
C LYS A 65 0.09 6.82 -22.18
N MET A 66 -0.48 7.56 -21.23
CA MET A 66 -1.80 8.19 -21.34
C MET A 66 -1.75 9.69 -21.68
N GLN A 67 -0.56 10.30 -21.83
CA GLN A 67 -0.42 11.76 -22.03
C GLN A 67 -1.14 12.30 -23.27
N LEU A 68 -1.43 11.46 -24.27
CA LEU A 68 -2.23 11.83 -25.43
C LEU A 68 -3.68 12.23 -25.07
N ALA A 69 -4.18 11.81 -23.90
CA ALA A 69 -5.47 12.27 -23.39
C ALA A 69 -5.50 13.78 -23.14
N ASN A 70 -4.34 14.40 -22.87
CA ASN A 70 -4.20 15.81 -22.50
C ASN A 70 -5.30 16.29 -21.53
N SER A 71 -5.54 15.50 -20.48
CA SER A 71 -6.70 15.61 -19.61
C SER A 71 -6.28 16.07 -18.21
N GLY A 72 -7.00 17.07 -17.67
CA GLY A 72 -6.86 17.45 -16.27
C GLY A 72 -7.09 16.27 -15.30
N LEU A 73 -7.97 15.33 -15.67
CA LEU A 73 -8.21 14.11 -14.90
C LEU A 73 -6.98 13.24 -14.78
N LEU A 74 -6.19 13.08 -15.86
CA LEU A 74 -4.92 12.34 -15.84
C LEU A 74 -3.91 13.02 -14.92
N ASN A 75 -3.80 14.35 -15.00
CA ASN A 75 -2.90 15.12 -14.13
C ASN A 75 -3.28 14.94 -12.66
N THR A 76 -4.57 15.04 -12.33
CA THR A 76 -5.08 14.83 -10.97
C THR A 76 -4.80 13.38 -10.49
N ALA A 77 -5.06 12.38 -11.34
CA ALA A 77 -4.74 11.00 -11.02
C ALA A 77 -3.24 10.85 -10.69
N SER A 78 -2.35 11.38 -11.53
CA SER A 78 -0.90 11.28 -11.34
C SER A 78 -0.43 11.95 -10.05
N LEU A 79 -1.04 13.08 -9.65
CA LEU A 79 -0.77 13.73 -8.37
C LEU A 79 -1.15 12.83 -7.19
N PHE A 80 -2.34 12.18 -7.23
CA PHE A 80 -2.71 11.20 -6.22
C PHE A 80 -1.72 10.03 -6.17
N GLY A 81 -1.24 9.55 -7.33
CA GLY A 81 -0.22 8.52 -7.39
C GLY A 81 1.08 8.93 -6.70
N ILE A 82 1.56 10.16 -6.93
CA ILE A 82 2.76 10.70 -6.26
C ILE A 82 2.53 10.86 -4.76
N VAL A 83 1.38 11.38 -4.35
CA VAL A 83 1.03 11.48 -2.91
C VAL A 83 1.04 10.09 -2.28
N TRP A 84 0.48 9.07 -2.95
CA TRP A 84 0.51 7.70 -2.45
C TRP A 84 1.95 7.18 -2.28
N VAL A 85 2.86 7.45 -3.23
CA VAL A 85 4.29 7.12 -3.09
C VAL A 85 4.87 7.72 -1.81
N VAL A 86 4.63 9.02 -1.59
CA VAL A 86 5.15 9.72 -0.40
C VAL A 86 4.61 9.12 0.90
N LEU A 87 3.30 8.87 0.96
CA LEU A 87 2.65 8.28 2.13
C LEU A 87 3.15 6.87 2.41
N MET A 88 3.30 6.02 1.38
CA MET A 88 3.84 4.67 1.52
C MET A 88 5.27 4.68 2.06
N MET A 89 6.15 5.47 1.46
CA MET A 89 7.53 5.57 1.92
C MET A 89 7.63 6.13 3.35
N ALA A 90 6.84 7.17 3.66
CA ALA A 90 6.78 7.72 5.01
C ALA A 90 6.30 6.68 6.04
N SER A 91 5.23 5.93 5.73
CA SER A 91 4.73 4.85 6.58
C SER A 91 5.80 3.80 6.86
N GLY A 92 6.52 3.35 5.83
CA GLY A 92 7.58 2.36 5.98
C GLY A 92 8.73 2.85 6.84
N MET A 93 9.20 4.10 6.63
CA MET A 93 10.26 4.71 7.43
C MET A 93 9.83 4.88 8.90
N ILE A 94 8.61 5.37 9.14
CA ILE A 94 8.07 5.53 10.50
C ILE A 94 7.96 4.17 11.18
N ALA A 95 7.44 3.15 10.50
CA ALA A 95 7.31 1.81 11.07
C ALA A 95 8.66 1.22 11.48
N LEU A 96 9.69 1.33 10.62
CA LEU A 96 11.04 0.83 10.91
C LEU A 96 11.68 1.53 12.11
N VAL A 97 11.56 2.86 12.19
CA VAL A 97 12.11 3.64 13.31
C VAL A 97 11.33 3.36 14.59
N ALA A 98 10.00 3.38 14.53
CA ALA A 98 9.14 3.15 15.69
C ALA A 98 9.37 1.74 16.28
N MET A 99 9.49 0.72 15.44
CA MET A 99 9.74 -0.66 15.88
C MET A 99 11.07 -0.78 16.65
N ASN A 100 12.16 -0.23 16.10
CA ASN A 100 13.46 -0.24 16.78
C ASN A 100 13.39 0.49 18.13
N THR A 101 12.76 1.67 18.16
CA THR A 101 12.60 2.46 19.38
C THR A 101 11.73 1.74 20.41
N MET A 102 10.63 1.16 19.99
CA MET A 102 9.68 0.42 20.82
C MET A 102 10.34 -0.78 21.51
N VAL A 103 11.09 -1.61 20.75
CA VAL A 103 11.82 -2.76 21.29
C VAL A 103 12.88 -2.31 22.31
N SER A 104 13.56 -1.20 22.06
CA SER A 104 14.54 -0.65 23.01
C SER A 104 13.90 -0.07 24.28
N LEU A 105 12.75 0.56 24.15
CA LEU A 105 11.99 1.13 25.27
C LEU A 105 11.33 0.06 26.13
N PHE A 106 10.90 -1.05 25.53
CA PHE A 106 10.17 -2.08 26.24
C PHE A 106 10.95 -2.64 27.44
N LYS A 107 12.29 -2.73 27.31
CA LYS A 107 13.18 -3.16 28.41
C LYS A 107 13.36 -2.12 29.51
N LYS A 108 13.16 -0.83 29.23
CA LYS A 108 13.44 0.29 30.15
C LYS A 108 12.18 0.88 30.75
N SER A 109 11.14 1.02 29.94
CA SER A 109 9.87 1.65 30.30
C SER A 109 8.73 1.03 29.47
N PRO A 110 8.14 -0.11 29.91
CA PRO A 110 7.08 -0.79 29.18
C PRO A 110 5.89 0.11 28.80
N LEU A 111 5.46 0.99 29.71
CA LEU A 111 4.35 1.91 29.46
C LEU A 111 4.62 2.88 28.30
N GLN A 112 5.86 3.38 28.19
CA GLN A 112 6.24 4.23 27.05
C GLN A 112 6.28 3.43 25.75
N ALA A 113 6.71 2.17 25.78
CA ALA A 113 6.69 1.28 24.62
C ALA A 113 5.27 1.02 24.14
N GLU A 114 4.31 0.78 25.05
CA GLU A 114 2.90 0.61 24.73
C GLU A 114 2.31 1.90 24.12
N THR A 115 2.60 3.05 24.70
CA THR A 115 2.17 4.36 24.15
C THR A 115 2.70 4.54 22.72
N LEU A 116 3.97 4.22 22.50
CA LEU A 116 4.56 4.29 21.16
C LEU A 116 3.92 3.29 20.19
N PHE A 117 3.56 2.07 20.66
CA PHE A 117 2.86 1.07 19.85
C PHE A 117 1.54 1.60 19.30
N TYR A 118 0.69 2.19 20.15
CA TYR A 118 -0.57 2.78 19.70
C TYR A 118 -0.36 3.97 18.76
N THR A 119 0.59 4.85 19.09
CA THR A 119 0.89 6.04 18.32
C THR A 119 1.36 5.67 16.91
N TYR A 120 2.34 4.77 16.81
CA TYR A 120 2.87 4.38 15.51
C TYR A 120 1.83 3.66 14.65
N ASN A 121 1.02 2.76 15.25
CA ASN A 121 -0.05 2.07 14.54
C ASN A 121 -1.08 3.06 13.98
N THR A 122 -1.49 4.05 14.78
CA THR A 122 -2.42 5.09 14.34
C THR A 122 -1.86 5.87 13.16
N ILE A 123 -0.60 6.28 13.23
CA ILE A 123 0.05 7.06 12.17
C ILE A 123 0.21 6.22 10.89
N VAL A 124 0.78 5.02 10.99
CA VAL A 124 1.03 4.17 9.82
C VAL A 124 -0.27 3.77 9.14
N ASN A 125 -1.30 3.40 9.92
CA ASN A 125 -2.62 3.06 9.36
C ASN A 125 -3.29 4.27 8.68
N GLY A 126 -3.15 5.46 9.24
CA GLY A 126 -3.68 6.70 8.64
C GLY A 126 -2.94 7.14 7.38
N LEU A 127 -1.66 6.77 7.24
CA LEU A 127 -0.85 7.11 6.06
C LEU A 127 -0.97 6.12 4.89
N GLY A 128 -1.72 5.04 5.03
CA GLY A 128 -1.90 4.06 3.94
C GLY A 128 -1.61 2.61 4.32
N GLY A 129 -1.44 2.31 5.63
CA GLY A 129 -1.38 0.94 6.13
C GLY A 129 -2.76 0.34 6.42
N GLY A 130 -3.79 1.18 6.51
CA GLY A 130 -5.18 0.80 6.80
C GLY A 130 -6.21 1.46 5.90
N ILE A 131 -5.95 2.72 5.51
CA ILE A 131 -6.83 3.51 4.62
C ILE A 131 -6.13 3.67 3.28
N GLU A 132 -6.68 3.02 2.26
CA GLU A 132 -6.10 2.98 0.90
C GLU A 132 -6.72 4.04 -0.05
N LEU A 133 -7.29 5.11 0.52
CA LEU A 133 -7.98 6.16 -0.23
C LEU A 133 -7.16 6.71 -1.39
N VAL A 134 -5.92 7.09 -1.11
CA VAL A 134 -5.08 7.82 -2.07
C VAL A 134 -4.66 6.92 -3.23
N GLY A 135 -4.30 5.65 -2.92
CA GLY A 135 -4.04 4.63 -3.92
C GLY A 135 -5.29 4.30 -4.74
N GLY A 136 -6.44 4.17 -4.06
CA GLY A 136 -7.74 3.96 -4.69
C GLY A 136 -8.10 5.07 -5.67
N LEU A 137 -7.92 6.34 -5.28
CA LEU A 137 -8.18 7.49 -6.15
C LEU A 137 -7.25 7.52 -7.36
N TRP A 138 -5.96 7.22 -7.19
CA TRP A 138 -5.05 7.13 -8.34
C TRP A 138 -5.53 6.10 -9.37
N VAL A 139 -5.83 4.88 -8.93
CA VAL A 139 -6.26 3.80 -9.82
C VAL A 139 -7.61 4.13 -10.46
N LEU A 140 -8.56 4.64 -9.68
CA LEU A 140 -9.90 5.00 -10.14
C LEU A 140 -9.86 6.09 -11.21
N LEU A 141 -9.21 7.22 -10.92
CA LEU A 141 -9.18 8.37 -11.82
C LEU A 141 -8.40 8.08 -13.11
N ALA A 142 -7.25 7.38 -13.00
CA ALA A 142 -6.49 6.92 -14.16
C ALA A 142 -7.33 5.97 -15.02
N SER A 143 -8.08 5.06 -14.39
CA SER A 143 -8.92 4.11 -15.12
C SER A 143 -10.13 4.78 -15.79
N ILE A 144 -10.79 5.72 -15.14
CA ILE A 144 -11.85 6.54 -15.75
C ILE A 144 -11.29 7.31 -16.94
N CYS A 145 -10.12 7.93 -16.79
CA CYS A 145 -9.47 8.65 -17.89
C CYS A 145 -9.20 7.73 -19.09
N GLY A 146 -8.67 6.52 -18.84
CA GLY A 146 -8.41 5.53 -19.88
C GLY A 146 -9.67 5.04 -20.60
N LEU A 147 -10.80 4.89 -19.89
CA LEU A 147 -12.09 4.54 -20.48
C LEU A 147 -12.64 5.65 -21.38
N VAL A 148 -12.60 6.90 -20.88
CA VAL A 148 -13.12 8.07 -21.62
C VAL A 148 -12.34 8.30 -22.91
N HIS A 149 -11.01 8.23 -22.85
CA HIS A 149 -10.14 8.49 -23.99
C HIS A 149 -9.78 7.24 -24.80
N LYS A 150 -10.33 6.08 -24.43
CA LYS A 150 -10.13 4.77 -25.11
C LYS A 150 -8.63 4.41 -25.26
N ILE A 151 -7.83 4.74 -24.25
CA ILE A 151 -6.38 4.44 -24.24
C ILE A 151 -6.20 3.12 -23.48
N MET A 152 -5.44 2.19 -24.05
CA MET A 152 -5.25 0.83 -23.53
C MET A 152 -6.53 -0.03 -23.56
N SER A 153 -6.51 -1.20 -22.92
CA SER A 153 -7.65 -2.12 -22.97
C SER A 153 -8.79 -1.70 -22.04
N LYS A 154 -10.04 -1.79 -22.52
CA LYS A 154 -11.24 -1.51 -21.71
C LYS A 154 -11.30 -2.37 -20.45
N GLY A 155 -10.90 -3.65 -20.54
CA GLY A 155 -10.92 -4.58 -19.41
C GLY A 155 -9.99 -4.15 -18.27
N LEU A 156 -8.77 -3.68 -18.60
CA LEU A 156 -7.83 -3.16 -17.61
C LEU A 156 -8.44 -2.00 -16.81
N HIS A 157 -9.09 -1.08 -17.51
CA HIS A 157 -9.69 0.08 -16.87
C HIS A 157 -10.96 -0.26 -16.09
N MET A 158 -11.78 -1.18 -16.58
CA MET A 158 -12.94 -1.68 -15.80
C MET A 158 -12.49 -2.34 -14.50
N LEU A 159 -11.46 -3.18 -14.55
CA LEU A 159 -10.87 -3.73 -13.33
C LEU A 159 -10.33 -2.61 -12.43
N GLY A 160 -9.64 -1.62 -13.00
CA GLY A 160 -9.10 -0.49 -12.23
C GLY A 160 -10.18 0.36 -11.55
N VAL A 161 -11.36 0.53 -12.18
CA VAL A 161 -12.52 1.18 -11.51
C VAL A 161 -12.96 0.38 -10.30
N VAL A 162 -13.06 -0.95 -10.40
CA VAL A 162 -13.42 -1.83 -9.27
C VAL A 162 -12.37 -1.73 -8.16
N VAL A 163 -11.09 -1.89 -8.51
CA VAL A 163 -9.97 -1.76 -7.56
C VAL A 163 -9.98 -0.42 -6.85
N GLY A 164 -10.06 0.67 -7.63
CA GLY A 164 -10.07 2.02 -7.06
C GLY A 164 -11.26 2.28 -6.15
N THR A 165 -12.43 1.71 -6.48
CA THR A 165 -13.63 1.78 -5.62
C THR A 165 -13.39 1.07 -4.29
N PHE A 166 -12.78 -0.12 -4.27
CA PHE A 166 -12.43 -0.78 -3.02
C PHE A 166 -11.47 0.07 -2.18
N GLY A 167 -10.46 0.70 -2.81
CA GLY A 167 -9.55 1.59 -2.09
C GLY A 167 -10.26 2.78 -1.45
N VAL A 168 -11.23 3.40 -2.13
CA VAL A 168 -12.05 4.48 -1.55
C VAL A 168 -12.94 3.97 -0.41
N LEU A 169 -13.51 2.77 -0.57
CA LEU A 169 -14.39 2.18 0.45
C LEU A 169 -13.66 1.81 1.76
N THR A 170 -12.32 1.71 1.76
CA THR A 170 -11.55 1.51 2.99
C THR A 170 -11.72 2.64 4.02
N LEU A 171 -12.28 3.79 3.62
CA LEU A 171 -12.69 4.85 4.54
C LEU A 171 -13.85 4.47 5.45
N ILE A 172 -14.59 3.40 5.12
CA ILE A 172 -15.78 2.99 5.85
C ILE A 172 -15.39 1.88 6.84
N PRO A 173 -15.26 2.18 8.15
CA PRO A 173 -14.79 1.21 9.14
C PRO A 173 -15.69 -0.01 9.30
N SER A 174 -16.96 0.09 8.93
CA SER A 174 -17.94 -0.99 9.03
C SER A 174 -17.79 -2.08 7.95
N ILE A 175 -16.88 -1.90 6.99
CA ILE A 175 -16.60 -2.86 5.90
C ILE A 175 -15.08 -3.11 5.87
N PRO A 176 -14.51 -3.77 6.89
CA PRO A 176 -13.06 -3.97 7.00
C PRO A 176 -12.48 -4.82 5.85
N GLU A 177 -13.28 -5.69 5.25
CA GLU A 177 -12.90 -6.59 4.15
C GLU A 177 -12.50 -5.83 2.86
N THR A 178 -12.87 -4.56 2.74
CA THR A 178 -12.51 -3.73 1.58
C THR A 178 -11.01 -3.56 1.41
N LYS A 179 -10.25 -3.61 2.51
CA LYS A 179 -8.79 -3.55 2.50
C LYS A 179 -8.17 -4.78 1.82
N GLU A 180 -8.63 -5.97 2.19
CA GLU A 180 -8.20 -7.23 1.59
C GLU A 180 -8.62 -7.31 0.12
N LEU A 181 -9.86 -6.90 -0.19
CA LEU A 181 -10.37 -6.84 -1.56
C LEU A 181 -9.57 -5.87 -2.42
N PHE A 182 -9.21 -4.71 -1.90
CA PHE A 182 -8.32 -3.76 -2.58
C PHE A 182 -6.96 -4.43 -2.85
N GLY A 183 -6.29 -4.96 -1.83
CA GLY A 183 -4.97 -5.58 -1.98
C GLY A 183 -4.95 -6.73 -2.98
N LEU A 184 -5.90 -7.66 -2.90
CA LEU A 184 -5.98 -8.81 -3.81
C LEU A 184 -6.28 -8.39 -5.25
N SER A 185 -7.27 -7.53 -5.46
CA SER A 185 -7.62 -7.04 -6.80
C SER A 185 -6.52 -6.16 -7.41
N GLN A 186 -5.79 -5.41 -6.58
CA GLN A 186 -4.65 -4.61 -6.97
C GLN A 186 -3.50 -5.45 -7.54
N ILE A 187 -3.25 -6.65 -7.01
CA ILE A 187 -2.24 -7.57 -7.56
C ILE A 187 -2.57 -7.89 -9.03
N VAL A 188 -3.81 -8.26 -9.31
CA VAL A 188 -4.25 -8.58 -10.67
C VAL A 188 -4.12 -7.38 -11.59
N TRP A 189 -4.52 -6.19 -11.11
CA TRP A 189 -4.43 -4.96 -11.87
C TRP A 189 -2.96 -4.59 -12.16
N PHE A 190 -2.04 -4.70 -11.21
CA PHE A 190 -0.61 -4.43 -11.42
C PHE A 190 0.03 -5.39 -12.42
N ILE A 191 -0.35 -6.67 -12.39
CA ILE A 191 0.12 -7.64 -13.39
C ILE A 191 -0.35 -7.23 -14.79
N TRP A 192 -1.63 -6.92 -14.94
CA TRP A 192 -2.20 -6.51 -16.22
C TRP A 192 -1.62 -5.17 -16.71
N LEU A 193 -1.50 -4.19 -15.82
CA LEU A 193 -0.85 -2.92 -16.12
C LEU A 193 0.59 -3.12 -16.63
N ALA A 194 1.37 -3.95 -15.94
CA ALA A 194 2.74 -4.23 -16.35
C ALA A 194 2.83 -4.87 -17.74
N LEU A 195 1.87 -5.74 -18.09
CA LEU A 195 1.79 -6.32 -19.43
C LEU A 195 1.39 -5.28 -20.49
N ALA A 196 0.49 -4.36 -20.14
CA ALA A 196 0.02 -3.32 -21.05
C ALA A 196 1.03 -2.18 -21.26
N LEU A 197 1.95 -1.96 -20.32
CA LEU A 197 3.03 -0.98 -20.42
C LEU A 197 4.28 -1.50 -21.14
N ARG A 198 4.33 -2.78 -21.58
CA ARG A 198 5.49 -3.31 -22.31
C ARG A 198 5.70 -2.55 -23.62
N PRO A 199 6.96 -2.22 -23.98
CA PRO A 199 7.28 -1.65 -25.28
C PRO A 199 6.87 -2.62 -26.41
N GLY A 200 6.24 -2.11 -27.45
CA GLY A 200 5.88 -2.90 -28.65
C GLY A 200 4.47 -3.49 -28.65
N ARG A 201 3.62 -3.05 -27.76
CA ARG A 201 2.16 -3.34 -27.82
C ARG A 201 1.35 -2.06 -27.88
#